data_aa2537587d3b68f5c2375bb8df778c54
#
_entry.id   aa2537587d3b68f5c2375bb8df778c54
#
_cell.length_a   1.000
_cell.length_b   1.000
_cell.length_c   1.000
_cell.angle_alpha   90.00
_cell.angle_beta   90.00
_cell.angle_gamma   90.00
#
_symmetry.space_group_name_H-M   'P 1'
#
loop_
_entity.id
_entity.type
_entity.pdbx_description
1 polymer ?
#
loop_
_entity_poly.entity_id
_entity_poly.type
_entity_poly.pdbx_seq_one_letter_code
_entity_poly.pdbx_strand_id
1 'polypeptide(L)'
;MGLRDRFQNLKESVSQWTEDVSGNSPDKRIEKNLVEMESGSEIVRTAAVKALVIQAPIDDKWLDPIINSFTRVLPKQPGTTQEAIIDGLMELRKHRPSKDKEIFQAMQQTFDSPYPNVRSKVVEIWTRFSLKSDAKESDTIADLFEILSDEDKDVRYQTQESLIKILNTVPRVALPELKKALSDEDWRVVYHSIVILTNFAKKHPGPSASLAPEVIKAFNSGERLKERAADCIGILGLSNPDAMKSAIPGLIKGIESKSSELRKASAKAVGRIGSKNAMLVYHAVPRLAKVLKNDDWYVHVEVVKALGYIASNKPALVKPHLEIIRNRTKTGADRNICQAAEWALKKAGG
;
A
#
# COMPACT_ATOMS: atom_id res chain seq x y z
N MET A 1 7.83 26.13 -4.77
CA MET A 1 7.93 26.52 -6.20
C MET A 1 7.01 25.58 -6.97
N GLY A 2 5.87 26.10 -7.44
CA GLY A 2 4.83 25.30 -8.08
C GLY A 2 5.25 24.80 -9.47
N LEU A 3 4.60 23.75 -9.98
CA LEU A 3 4.78 23.23 -11.33
C LEU A 3 4.65 24.36 -12.39
N ARG A 4 3.79 25.33 -12.14
CA ARG A 4 3.59 26.53 -12.99
C ARG A 4 4.84 27.39 -13.08
N ASP A 5 5.55 27.60 -11.96
CA ASP A 5 6.76 28.44 -11.90
C ASP A 5 7.93 27.73 -12.60
N ARG A 6 8.01 26.40 -12.49
CA ARG A 6 9.01 25.59 -13.22
C ARG A 6 8.78 25.63 -14.73
N PHE A 7 7.52 25.61 -15.18
CA PHE A 7 7.18 25.75 -16.60
C PHE A 7 7.44 27.17 -17.13
N GLN A 8 7.21 28.19 -16.32
CA GLN A 8 7.49 29.57 -16.71
C GLN A 8 9.00 29.80 -16.86
N ASN A 9 9.82 29.35 -15.90
CA ASN A 9 11.27 29.41 -15.97
C ASN A 9 11.85 28.56 -17.13
N LEU A 10 11.21 27.44 -17.48
CA LEU A 10 11.58 26.63 -18.64
C LEU A 10 11.25 27.37 -19.94
N LYS A 11 10.09 28.04 -20.03
CA LYS A 11 9.71 28.87 -21.17
C LYS A 11 10.71 30.00 -21.41
N GLU A 12 11.16 30.67 -20.36
CA GLU A 12 12.17 31.75 -20.44
C GLU A 12 13.55 31.22 -20.85
N SER A 13 13.98 30.07 -20.32
CA SER A 13 15.23 29.44 -20.70
C SER A 13 15.23 28.94 -22.14
N VAL A 14 14.10 28.46 -22.65
CA VAL A 14 13.95 27.99 -24.03
C VAL A 14 13.83 29.19 -24.98
N SER A 15 13.20 30.31 -24.59
CA SER A 15 13.16 31.51 -25.44
C SER A 15 14.54 32.15 -25.64
N GLN A 16 15.39 32.18 -24.60
CA GLN A 16 16.79 32.60 -24.74
C GLN A 16 17.60 31.66 -25.67
N TRP A 17 17.32 30.36 -25.62
CA TRP A 17 18.00 29.37 -26.48
C TRP A 17 17.51 29.42 -27.92
N THR A 18 16.28 29.91 -28.18
CA THR A 18 15.69 30.01 -29.52
C THR A 18 16.11 31.28 -30.29
N GLU A 19 16.60 32.33 -29.63
CA GLU A 19 17.11 33.53 -30.29
C GLU A 19 18.48 33.33 -30.96
N ASP A 20 19.28 32.36 -30.52
CA ASP A 20 20.63 32.11 -31.01
C ASP A 20 20.70 31.22 -32.29
N VAL A 21 19.58 30.69 -32.77
CA VAL A 21 19.58 29.83 -33.99
C VAL A 21 18.83 30.47 -35.14
N SER A 22 19.41 31.52 -35.68
CA SER A 22 18.99 32.14 -36.95
C SER A 22 18.97 31.13 -38.08
N GLY A 23 17.80 30.85 -38.68
CA GLY A 23 17.66 30.19 -39.97
C GLY A 23 16.84 28.87 -40.00
N ASN A 24 16.43 28.26 -38.91
CA ASN A 24 15.59 27.05 -38.93
C ASN A 24 14.11 27.37 -38.71
N SER A 25 13.26 26.94 -39.64
CA SER A 25 11.80 27.01 -39.45
C SER A 25 11.38 26.18 -38.21
N PRO A 26 10.24 26.49 -37.56
CA PRO A 26 9.72 25.72 -36.43
C PRO A 26 9.64 24.23 -36.70
N ASP A 27 9.27 23.84 -37.92
CA ASP A 27 9.19 22.43 -38.36
C ASP A 27 10.56 21.73 -38.33
N LYS A 28 11.60 22.36 -38.86
CA LYS A 28 12.96 21.81 -38.82
C LYS A 28 13.50 21.63 -37.40
N ARG A 29 13.10 22.51 -36.47
CA ARG A 29 13.47 22.37 -35.03
C ARG A 29 12.80 21.14 -34.41
N ILE A 30 11.50 20.92 -34.68
CA ILE A 30 10.77 19.76 -34.20
C ILE A 30 11.37 18.47 -34.78
N GLU A 31 11.61 18.42 -36.08
CA GLU A 31 12.27 17.27 -36.74
C GLU A 31 13.67 16.98 -36.16
N LYS A 32 14.47 18.01 -35.90
CA LYS A 32 15.78 17.86 -35.24
C LYS A 32 15.62 17.28 -33.83
N ASN A 33 14.72 17.81 -33.02
CA ASN A 33 14.47 17.33 -31.67
C ASN A 33 13.94 15.89 -31.64
N LEU A 34 13.12 15.47 -32.61
CA LEU A 34 12.68 14.08 -32.75
C LEU A 34 13.87 13.13 -32.97
N VAL A 35 14.83 13.52 -33.81
CA VAL A 35 16.07 12.73 -34.06
C VAL A 35 16.97 12.72 -32.82
N GLU A 36 17.15 13.88 -32.16
CA GLU A 36 17.99 14.00 -30.97
C GLU A 36 17.46 13.21 -29.79
N MET A 37 16.13 13.12 -29.64
CA MET A 37 15.48 12.28 -28.64
C MET A 37 15.79 10.78 -28.81
N GLU A 38 15.97 10.31 -30.02
CA GLU A 38 16.26 8.90 -30.32
C GLU A 38 17.76 8.56 -30.29
N SER A 39 18.61 9.46 -30.75
CA SER A 39 20.03 9.18 -31.01
C SER A 39 21.02 9.98 -30.16
N GLY A 40 20.59 11.00 -29.44
CA GLY A 40 21.45 11.85 -28.64
C GLY A 40 21.99 11.19 -27.36
N SER A 41 22.92 11.87 -26.68
CA SER A 41 23.26 11.50 -25.30
C SER A 41 22.05 11.66 -24.38
N GLU A 42 22.06 11.06 -23.20
CA GLU A 42 20.94 11.12 -22.26
C GLU A 42 20.50 12.57 -21.95
N ILE A 43 21.46 13.47 -21.79
CA ILE A 43 21.18 14.91 -21.57
C ILE A 43 20.48 15.51 -22.78
N VAL A 44 20.99 15.23 -23.99
CA VAL A 44 20.42 15.72 -25.26
C VAL A 44 19.02 15.18 -25.47
N ARG A 45 18.81 13.86 -25.25
CA ARG A 45 17.49 13.23 -25.35
C ARG A 45 16.47 13.90 -24.41
N THR A 46 16.85 14.09 -23.15
CA THR A 46 15.98 14.70 -22.15
C THR A 46 15.66 16.17 -22.50
N ALA A 47 16.63 16.93 -23.01
CA ALA A 47 16.42 18.29 -23.48
C ALA A 47 15.50 18.35 -24.71
N ALA A 48 15.70 17.45 -25.69
CA ALA A 48 14.87 17.32 -26.87
C ALA A 48 13.41 16.99 -26.52
N VAL A 49 13.17 16.05 -25.59
CA VAL A 49 11.82 15.75 -25.07
C VAL A 49 11.15 16.99 -24.51
N LYS A 50 11.83 17.75 -23.64
CA LYS A 50 11.29 18.99 -23.05
C LYS A 50 10.97 20.04 -24.11
N ALA A 51 11.84 20.20 -25.11
CA ALA A 51 11.61 21.11 -26.22
C ALA A 51 10.38 20.73 -27.06
N LEU A 52 10.22 19.42 -27.36
CA LEU A 52 9.05 18.91 -28.08
C LEU A 52 7.73 19.13 -27.34
N VAL A 53 7.71 18.95 -26.02
CA VAL A 53 6.52 19.18 -25.19
C VAL A 53 6.06 20.65 -25.26
N ILE A 54 7.02 21.59 -25.32
CA ILE A 54 6.70 23.03 -25.41
C ILE A 54 6.23 23.41 -26.83
N GLN A 55 6.83 22.80 -27.86
CA GLN A 55 6.58 23.13 -29.27
C GLN A 55 5.30 22.50 -29.81
N ALA A 56 4.96 21.28 -29.37
CA ALA A 56 3.80 20.53 -29.88
C ALA A 56 2.46 21.28 -29.83
N PRO A 57 2.09 21.98 -28.74
CA PRO A 57 0.81 22.68 -28.67
C PRO A 57 0.74 23.96 -29.53
N ILE A 58 1.85 24.42 -30.09
CA ILE A 58 1.90 25.64 -30.91
C ILE A 58 1.30 25.38 -32.30
N ASP A 59 1.53 24.18 -32.85
CA ASP A 59 0.97 23.77 -34.13
C ASP A 59 0.38 22.35 -34.00
N ASP A 60 -0.92 22.26 -34.10
CA ASP A 60 -1.71 21.03 -33.87
C ASP A 60 -1.27 19.84 -34.75
N LYS A 61 -0.68 20.12 -35.94
CA LYS A 61 -0.17 19.08 -36.84
C LYS A 61 0.95 18.23 -36.21
N TRP A 62 1.68 18.74 -35.20
CA TRP A 62 2.78 18.07 -34.54
C TRP A 62 2.40 17.26 -33.30
N LEU A 63 1.19 17.47 -32.73
CA LEU A 63 0.75 16.77 -31.52
C LEU A 63 0.77 15.25 -31.70
N ASP A 64 0.11 14.74 -32.72
CA ASP A 64 0.03 13.29 -32.95
C ASP A 64 1.41 12.67 -33.32
N PRO A 65 2.23 13.27 -34.23
CA PRO A 65 3.57 12.76 -34.48
C PRO A 65 4.46 12.69 -33.24
N ILE A 66 4.43 13.71 -32.38
CA ILE A 66 5.24 13.74 -31.16
C ILE A 66 4.73 12.70 -30.13
N ILE A 67 3.42 12.62 -29.89
CA ILE A 67 2.84 11.62 -28.97
C ILE A 67 3.18 10.21 -29.46
N ASN A 68 3.02 9.92 -30.75
CA ASN A 68 3.32 8.61 -31.34
C ASN A 68 4.83 8.27 -31.22
N SER A 69 5.71 9.25 -31.40
CA SER A 69 7.14 9.04 -31.20
C SER A 69 7.47 8.77 -29.74
N PHE A 70 6.91 9.54 -28.80
CA PHE A 70 7.10 9.35 -27.37
C PHE A 70 6.65 7.96 -26.92
N THR A 71 5.44 7.54 -27.30
CA THR A 71 4.93 6.22 -26.91
C THR A 71 5.76 5.07 -27.47
N ARG A 72 6.27 5.22 -28.69
CA ARG A 72 7.11 4.21 -29.36
C ARG A 72 8.49 4.04 -28.70
N VAL A 73 9.12 5.15 -28.28
CA VAL A 73 10.50 5.11 -27.79
C VAL A 73 10.59 4.94 -26.27
N LEU A 74 9.53 5.27 -25.53
CA LEU A 74 9.49 5.28 -24.06
C LEU A 74 10.13 4.04 -23.41
N PRO A 75 9.78 2.80 -23.77
CA PRO A 75 10.32 1.61 -23.08
C PRO A 75 11.82 1.39 -23.26
N LYS A 76 12.41 2.03 -24.29
CA LYS A 76 13.81 1.82 -24.70
C LYS A 76 14.77 2.90 -24.22
N GLN A 77 14.26 3.91 -23.52
CA GLN A 77 15.05 5.07 -23.11
C GLN A 77 15.70 4.88 -21.74
N PRO A 78 16.80 5.60 -21.44
CA PRO A 78 17.35 5.70 -20.08
C PRO A 78 16.33 6.28 -19.09
N GLY A 79 16.49 5.99 -17.80
CA GLY A 79 15.52 6.34 -16.75
C GLY A 79 15.13 7.81 -16.70
N THR A 80 16.10 8.74 -16.77
CA THR A 80 15.80 10.18 -16.75
C THR A 80 15.04 10.64 -18.00
N THR A 81 15.34 10.02 -19.16
CA THR A 81 14.60 10.27 -20.40
C THR A 81 13.21 9.66 -20.34
N GLN A 82 13.04 8.45 -19.78
CA GLN A 82 11.73 7.86 -19.57
C GLN A 82 10.85 8.77 -18.70
N GLU A 83 11.38 9.28 -17.58
CA GLU A 83 10.63 10.21 -16.72
C GLU A 83 10.21 11.47 -17.47
N ALA A 84 11.09 12.05 -18.27
CA ALA A 84 10.79 13.24 -19.05
C ALA A 84 9.71 12.98 -20.12
N ILE A 85 9.76 11.81 -20.80
CA ILE A 85 8.74 11.41 -21.77
C ILE A 85 7.39 11.20 -21.07
N ILE A 86 7.37 10.52 -19.89
CA ILE A 86 6.15 10.32 -19.12
C ILE A 86 5.51 11.66 -18.73
N ASP A 87 6.31 12.61 -18.24
CA ASP A 87 5.81 13.97 -17.93
C ASP A 87 5.29 14.67 -19.19
N GLY A 88 6.01 14.54 -20.29
CA GLY A 88 5.63 15.09 -21.58
C GLY A 88 4.31 14.54 -22.09
N LEU A 89 4.13 13.21 -22.06
CA LEU A 89 2.87 12.55 -22.43
C LEU A 89 1.72 13.02 -21.56
N MET A 90 1.95 13.19 -20.26
CA MET A 90 0.93 13.70 -19.34
C MET A 90 0.55 15.16 -19.58
N GLU A 91 1.45 15.97 -20.15
CA GLU A 91 1.13 17.33 -20.57
C GLU A 91 0.38 17.32 -21.92
N LEU A 92 0.91 16.62 -22.92
CA LEU A 92 0.37 16.61 -24.29
C LEU A 92 -1.04 16.00 -24.37
N ARG A 93 -1.35 14.99 -23.54
CA ARG A 93 -2.72 14.41 -23.49
C ARG A 93 -3.83 15.43 -23.18
N LYS A 94 -3.51 16.54 -22.51
CA LYS A 94 -4.48 17.61 -22.25
C LYS A 94 -4.97 18.26 -23.53
N HIS A 95 -4.13 18.26 -24.57
CA HIS A 95 -4.43 18.81 -25.88
C HIS A 95 -4.97 17.74 -26.84
N ARG A 96 -4.79 16.45 -26.51
CA ARG A 96 -5.21 15.32 -27.37
C ARG A 96 -5.78 14.16 -26.53
N PRO A 97 -6.95 14.32 -25.88
CA PRO A 97 -7.56 13.28 -25.05
C PRO A 97 -7.90 11.98 -25.81
N SER A 98 -8.05 12.07 -27.13
CA SER A 98 -8.29 10.90 -28.00
C SER A 98 -7.14 9.89 -27.98
N LYS A 99 -5.92 10.30 -27.61
CA LYS A 99 -4.72 9.48 -27.48
C LYS A 99 -4.52 8.85 -26.10
N ASP A 100 -5.41 9.08 -25.16
CA ASP A 100 -5.28 8.58 -23.78
C ASP A 100 -4.99 7.07 -23.74
N LYS A 101 -5.72 6.25 -24.50
CA LYS A 101 -5.52 4.79 -24.53
C LYS A 101 -4.09 4.41 -24.94
N GLU A 102 -3.57 5.01 -25.99
CA GLU A 102 -2.21 4.74 -26.48
C GLU A 102 -1.15 5.18 -25.46
N ILE A 103 -1.34 6.36 -24.85
CA ILE A 103 -0.45 6.91 -23.82
C ILE A 103 -0.40 5.98 -22.61
N PHE A 104 -1.56 5.55 -22.09
CA PHE A 104 -1.61 4.66 -20.95
C PHE A 104 -1.01 3.28 -21.23
N GLN A 105 -1.25 2.72 -22.42
CA GLN A 105 -0.62 1.45 -22.84
C GLN A 105 0.90 1.55 -22.91
N ALA A 106 1.44 2.65 -23.43
CA ALA A 106 2.89 2.86 -23.46
C ALA A 106 3.48 3.03 -22.06
N MET A 107 2.79 3.73 -21.17
CA MET A 107 3.22 3.89 -19.78
C MET A 107 3.15 2.58 -18.99
N GLN A 108 2.17 1.72 -19.26
CA GLN A 108 2.05 0.41 -18.62
C GLN A 108 3.29 -0.45 -18.89
N GLN A 109 3.86 -0.38 -20.10
CA GLN A 109 5.11 -1.08 -20.42
C GLN A 109 6.31 -0.64 -19.57
N THR A 110 6.24 0.52 -18.91
CA THR A 110 7.31 0.98 -18.02
C THR A 110 7.22 0.44 -16.59
N PHE A 111 6.21 -0.37 -16.28
CA PHE A 111 6.22 -1.14 -15.02
C PHE A 111 7.36 -2.17 -14.98
N ASP A 112 7.84 -2.61 -16.15
CA ASP A 112 9.03 -3.47 -16.27
C ASP A 112 10.33 -2.67 -16.46
N SER A 113 10.30 -1.35 -16.28
CA SER A 113 11.51 -0.52 -16.38
C SER A 113 12.56 -0.97 -15.36
N PRO A 114 13.84 -1.08 -15.73
CA PRO A 114 14.92 -1.39 -14.78
C PRO A 114 15.16 -0.27 -13.75
N TYR A 115 14.50 0.87 -13.93
CA TYR A 115 14.67 2.06 -13.08
C TYR A 115 13.52 2.20 -12.08
N PRO A 116 13.75 1.99 -10.76
CA PRO A 116 12.71 2.09 -9.74
C PRO A 116 11.99 3.45 -9.70
N ASN A 117 12.72 4.53 -9.94
CA ASN A 117 12.17 5.88 -10.02
C ASN A 117 11.14 6.04 -11.14
N VAL A 118 11.33 5.38 -12.29
CA VAL A 118 10.35 5.36 -13.39
C VAL A 118 9.10 4.60 -12.96
N ARG A 119 9.26 3.40 -12.39
CA ARG A 119 8.12 2.60 -11.89
C ARG A 119 7.33 3.36 -10.82
N SER A 120 8.03 4.00 -9.86
CA SER A 120 7.41 4.87 -8.85
C SER A 120 6.63 6.03 -9.46
N LYS A 121 7.15 6.65 -10.50
CA LYS A 121 6.48 7.75 -11.20
C LYS A 121 5.17 7.30 -11.85
N VAL A 122 5.16 6.14 -12.46
CA VAL A 122 3.94 5.57 -13.04
C VAL A 122 2.91 5.24 -11.96
N VAL A 123 3.33 4.66 -10.83
CA VAL A 123 2.46 4.44 -9.66
C VAL A 123 1.79 5.75 -9.21
N GLU A 124 2.53 6.87 -9.13
CA GLU A 124 1.95 8.16 -8.76
C GLU A 124 0.89 8.62 -9.77
N ILE A 125 1.14 8.44 -11.06
CA ILE A 125 0.20 8.82 -12.11
C ILE A 125 -1.05 7.96 -12.05
N TRP A 126 -0.92 6.62 -11.98
CA TRP A 126 -2.04 5.69 -11.84
C TRP A 126 -2.89 6.02 -10.61
N THR A 127 -2.23 6.34 -9.49
CA THR A 127 -2.93 6.79 -8.27
C THR A 127 -3.80 8.02 -8.54
N ARG A 128 -3.24 9.04 -9.22
CA ARG A 128 -4.00 10.28 -9.53
C ARG A 128 -5.20 10.01 -10.42
N PHE A 129 -5.08 9.08 -11.37
CA PHE A 129 -6.19 8.72 -12.25
C PHE A 129 -7.27 7.93 -11.50
N SER A 130 -6.87 6.90 -10.78
CA SER A 130 -7.80 6.09 -9.98
C SER A 130 -8.59 6.90 -8.94
N LEU A 131 -8.06 8.04 -8.50
CA LEU A 131 -8.76 8.93 -7.57
C LEU A 131 -9.76 9.90 -8.24
N LYS A 132 -9.66 10.10 -9.57
CA LYS A 132 -10.48 11.11 -10.28
C LYS A 132 -11.68 10.52 -11.00
N SER A 133 -11.75 9.20 -11.18
CA SER A 133 -12.64 8.62 -12.16
C SER A 133 -13.85 7.94 -11.57
N ASP A 134 -14.95 8.05 -12.33
CA ASP A 134 -16.15 7.23 -12.23
C ASP A 134 -15.90 5.88 -12.93
N ALA A 135 -15.67 4.84 -12.15
CA ALA A 135 -15.92 3.42 -12.50
C ALA A 135 -15.32 2.79 -13.80
N LYS A 136 -14.62 3.50 -14.67
CA LYS A 136 -14.01 2.94 -15.90
C LYS A 136 -12.55 2.47 -15.74
N GLU A 137 -11.94 2.65 -14.58
CA GLU A 137 -10.50 2.45 -14.37
C GLU A 137 -10.19 1.29 -13.40
N SER A 138 -10.98 0.21 -13.45
CA SER A 138 -10.64 -1.03 -12.73
C SER A 138 -9.27 -1.56 -13.15
N ASP A 139 -8.90 -1.40 -14.41
CA ASP A 139 -7.66 -1.93 -14.96
C ASP A 139 -6.43 -1.25 -14.32
N THR A 140 -6.46 0.08 -14.14
CA THR A 140 -5.36 0.79 -13.47
C THR A 140 -5.21 0.43 -11.99
N ILE A 141 -6.30 0.07 -11.32
CA ILE A 141 -6.25 -0.40 -9.93
C ILE A 141 -5.70 -1.83 -9.87
N ALA A 142 -6.06 -2.70 -10.82
CA ALA A 142 -5.52 -4.04 -10.92
C ALA A 142 -4.00 -4.01 -11.14
N ASP A 143 -3.52 -3.19 -12.09
CA ASP A 143 -2.09 -2.98 -12.35
C ASP A 143 -1.33 -2.58 -11.07
N LEU A 144 -1.90 -1.68 -10.24
CA LEU A 144 -1.27 -1.27 -8.99
C LEU A 144 -1.16 -2.42 -7.97
N PHE A 145 -2.11 -3.37 -7.97
CA PHE A 145 -1.98 -4.56 -7.11
C PHE A 145 -0.86 -5.49 -7.59
N GLU A 146 -0.63 -5.61 -8.90
CA GLU A 146 0.49 -6.40 -9.45
C GLU A 146 1.85 -5.81 -9.04
N ILE A 147 1.98 -4.48 -9.00
CA ILE A 147 3.21 -3.79 -8.58
C ILE A 147 3.56 -4.04 -7.09
N LEU A 148 2.66 -4.54 -6.28
CA LEU A 148 3.00 -4.97 -4.91
C LEU A 148 4.01 -6.13 -4.88
N SER A 149 4.28 -6.79 -6.02
CA SER A 149 5.36 -7.77 -6.18
C SER A 149 6.71 -7.18 -6.61
N ASP A 150 6.80 -5.85 -6.86
CA ASP A 150 8.02 -5.19 -7.33
C ASP A 150 9.25 -5.61 -6.53
N GLU A 151 10.39 -5.73 -7.20
CA GLU A 151 11.65 -6.07 -6.55
C GLU A 151 12.14 -4.98 -5.59
N ASP A 152 11.88 -3.71 -5.92
CA ASP A 152 12.25 -2.56 -5.10
C ASP A 152 11.23 -2.34 -3.98
N LYS A 153 11.75 -2.25 -2.74
CA LYS A 153 10.90 -2.09 -1.54
C LYS A 153 10.18 -0.74 -1.48
N ASP A 154 10.80 0.32 -2.01
CA ASP A 154 10.24 1.67 -1.94
C ASP A 154 9.12 1.83 -2.96
N VAL A 155 9.22 1.17 -4.14
CA VAL A 155 8.14 1.05 -5.11
C VAL A 155 6.94 0.32 -4.49
N ARG A 156 7.16 -0.84 -3.85
CA ARG A 156 6.08 -1.58 -3.15
C ARG A 156 5.41 -0.75 -2.06
N TYR A 157 6.21 -0.04 -1.23
CA TYR A 157 5.69 0.80 -0.16
C TYR A 157 4.85 1.97 -0.69
N GLN A 158 5.34 2.67 -1.72
CA GLN A 158 4.61 3.74 -2.37
C GLN A 158 3.30 3.25 -2.98
N THR A 159 3.33 2.08 -3.63
CA THR A 159 2.14 1.44 -4.20
C THR A 159 1.12 1.08 -3.11
N GLN A 160 1.58 0.51 -1.99
CA GLN A 160 0.73 0.23 -0.84
C GLN A 160 0.02 1.48 -0.32
N GLU A 161 0.75 2.58 -0.11
CA GLU A 161 0.17 3.85 0.35
C GLU A 161 -0.83 4.43 -0.67
N SER A 162 -0.55 4.27 -1.95
CA SER A 162 -1.44 4.66 -3.05
C SER A 162 -2.75 3.87 -3.02
N LEU A 163 -2.66 2.55 -2.90
CA LEU A 163 -3.83 1.67 -2.81
C LEU A 163 -4.66 1.91 -1.53
N ILE A 164 -4.03 2.26 -0.41
CA ILE A 164 -4.75 2.68 0.80
C ILE A 164 -5.59 3.95 0.52
N LYS A 165 -5.04 4.92 -0.20
CA LYS A 165 -5.79 6.15 -0.58
C LYS A 165 -6.94 5.81 -1.52
N ILE A 166 -6.68 5.03 -2.57
CA ILE A 166 -7.67 4.61 -3.56
C ILE A 166 -8.82 3.86 -2.88
N LEU A 167 -8.49 2.87 -2.04
CA LEU A 167 -9.49 2.07 -1.34
C LEU A 167 -10.40 2.90 -0.43
N ASN A 168 -9.83 3.92 0.24
CA ASN A 168 -10.63 4.83 1.07
C ASN A 168 -11.50 5.81 0.24
N THR A 169 -11.17 6.06 -1.02
CA THR A 169 -11.86 7.03 -1.88
C THR A 169 -12.90 6.34 -2.77
N VAL A 170 -12.54 5.22 -3.40
CA VAL A 170 -13.37 4.48 -4.35
C VAL A 170 -13.50 2.99 -3.99
N PRO A 171 -14.01 2.65 -2.79
CA PRO A 171 -14.01 1.27 -2.28
C PRO A 171 -14.80 0.30 -3.18
N ARG A 172 -15.84 0.77 -3.87
CA ARG A 172 -16.68 -0.10 -4.73
C ARG A 172 -15.89 -0.74 -5.87
N VAL A 173 -14.89 -0.02 -6.40
CA VAL A 173 -14.03 -0.51 -7.50
C VAL A 173 -12.82 -1.26 -6.95
N ALA A 174 -12.21 -0.76 -5.86
CA ALA A 174 -10.96 -1.29 -5.35
C ALA A 174 -11.12 -2.57 -4.50
N LEU A 175 -12.26 -2.79 -3.83
CA LEU A 175 -12.47 -3.99 -3.00
C LEU A 175 -12.45 -5.31 -3.79
N PRO A 176 -13.05 -5.42 -4.99
CA PRO A 176 -12.93 -6.63 -5.80
C PRO A 176 -11.48 -6.96 -6.16
N GLU A 177 -10.66 -5.95 -6.50
CA GLU A 177 -9.25 -6.14 -6.83
C GLU A 177 -8.43 -6.51 -5.59
N LEU A 178 -8.69 -5.87 -4.45
CA LEU A 178 -8.08 -6.27 -3.17
C LEU A 178 -8.42 -7.73 -2.81
N LYS A 179 -9.65 -8.17 -3.08
CA LYS A 179 -10.05 -9.57 -2.85
C LYS A 179 -9.23 -10.55 -3.68
N LYS A 180 -8.99 -10.24 -4.96
CA LYS A 180 -8.12 -11.05 -5.84
C LYS A 180 -6.69 -11.07 -5.31
N ALA A 181 -6.13 -9.90 -5.00
CA ALA A 181 -4.78 -9.75 -4.49
C ALA A 181 -4.51 -10.47 -3.14
N LEU A 182 -5.53 -10.60 -2.27
CA LEU A 182 -5.44 -11.41 -1.05
C LEU A 182 -5.30 -12.92 -1.31
N SER A 183 -5.53 -13.37 -2.54
CA SER A 183 -5.43 -14.77 -2.96
C SER A 183 -4.34 -14.98 -4.02
N ASP A 184 -3.47 -14.00 -4.22
CA ASP A 184 -2.38 -14.03 -5.18
C ASP A 184 -1.37 -15.14 -4.87
N GLU A 185 -0.65 -15.60 -5.89
CA GLU A 185 0.42 -16.58 -5.74
C GLU A 185 1.69 -15.97 -5.14
N ASP A 186 1.97 -14.69 -5.41
CA ASP A 186 3.09 -13.97 -4.82
C ASP A 186 2.75 -13.51 -3.39
N TRP A 187 3.48 -14.07 -2.42
CA TRP A 187 3.30 -13.73 -1.00
C TRP A 187 3.49 -12.23 -0.69
N ARG A 188 4.24 -11.47 -1.51
CA ARG A 188 4.46 -10.02 -1.35
C ARG A 188 3.17 -9.27 -1.63
N VAL A 189 2.46 -9.63 -2.70
CA VAL A 189 1.15 -9.09 -3.04
C VAL A 189 0.17 -9.35 -1.89
N VAL A 190 0.10 -10.59 -1.41
CA VAL A 190 -0.78 -10.95 -0.28
C VAL A 190 -0.41 -10.19 0.99
N TYR A 191 0.88 -10.08 1.31
CA TYR A 191 1.37 -9.35 2.48
C TYR A 191 0.93 -7.87 2.49
N HIS A 192 1.20 -7.17 1.40
CA HIS A 192 0.83 -5.76 1.27
C HIS A 192 -0.69 -5.58 1.22
N SER A 193 -1.42 -6.49 0.59
CA SER A 193 -2.89 -6.50 0.56
C SER A 193 -3.50 -6.67 1.95
N ILE A 194 -2.92 -7.50 2.82
CA ILE A 194 -3.34 -7.62 4.22
C ILE A 194 -3.11 -6.30 4.97
N VAL A 195 -2.01 -5.60 4.73
CA VAL A 195 -1.74 -4.29 5.35
C VAL A 195 -2.75 -3.25 4.87
N ILE A 196 -3.04 -3.21 3.57
CA ILE A 196 -4.04 -2.32 2.96
C ILE A 196 -5.42 -2.58 3.59
N LEU A 197 -5.85 -3.85 3.64
CA LEU A 197 -7.13 -4.23 4.27
C LEU A 197 -7.17 -3.85 5.75
N THR A 198 -6.09 -4.08 6.49
CA THR A 198 -6.00 -3.73 7.92
C THR A 198 -6.23 -2.24 8.16
N ASN A 199 -5.67 -1.37 7.29
CA ASN A 199 -5.89 0.07 7.34
C ASN A 199 -7.34 0.44 7.01
N PHE A 200 -7.88 -0.14 5.96
CA PHE A 200 -9.25 0.10 5.52
C PHE A 200 -10.28 -0.36 6.56
N ALA A 201 -10.10 -1.56 7.13
CA ALA A 201 -11.03 -2.15 8.10
C ALA A 201 -11.18 -1.33 9.40
N LYS A 202 -10.16 -0.57 9.79
CA LYS A 202 -10.25 0.34 10.95
C LYS A 202 -11.29 1.45 10.74
N LYS A 203 -11.50 1.88 9.50
CA LYS A 203 -12.44 2.95 9.14
C LYS A 203 -13.75 2.42 8.57
N HIS A 204 -13.70 1.28 7.89
CA HIS A 204 -14.80 0.68 7.14
C HIS A 204 -15.02 -0.79 7.54
N PRO A 205 -15.42 -1.06 8.78
CA PRO A 205 -15.52 -2.43 9.30
C PRO A 205 -16.55 -3.30 8.56
N GLY A 206 -17.70 -2.73 8.15
CA GLY A 206 -18.75 -3.46 7.45
C GLY A 206 -18.29 -4.04 6.10
N PRO A 207 -17.84 -3.22 5.16
CA PRO A 207 -17.34 -3.70 3.86
C PRO A 207 -16.16 -4.67 3.98
N SER A 208 -15.30 -4.49 4.99
CA SER A 208 -14.11 -5.33 5.20
C SER A 208 -14.45 -6.76 5.65
N ALA A 209 -15.58 -6.95 6.31
CA ALA A 209 -15.97 -8.24 6.89
C ALA A 209 -16.09 -9.35 5.84
N SER A 210 -16.43 -9.01 4.59
CA SER A 210 -16.55 -9.97 3.48
C SER A 210 -15.21 -10.58 3.05
N LEU A 211 -14.08 -9.96 3.42
CA LEU A 211 -12.72 -10.41 3.08
C LEU A 211 -12.07 -11.28 4.17
N ALA A 212 -12.81 -11.60 5.23
CA ALA A 212 -12.32 -12.44 6.32
C ALA A 212 -11.84 -13.83 5.87
N PRO A 213 -12.55 -14.56 4.96
CA PRO A 213 -12.09 -15.86 4.50
C PRO A 213 -10.71 -15.83 3.84
N GLU A 214 -10.43 -14.83 3.01
CA GLU A 214 -9.15 -14.66 2.31
C GLU A 214 -8.00 -14.42 3.31
N VAL A 215 -8.22 -13.55 4.31
CA VAL A 215 -7.23 -13.29 5.36
C VAL A 215 -6.98 -14.53 6.22
N ILE A 216 -8.01 -15.30 6.54
CA ILE A 216 -7.87 -16.56 7.31
C ILE A 216 -7.11 -17.59 6.48
N LYS A 217 -7.37 -17.69 5.18
CA LYS A 217 -6.61 -18.54 4.26
C LYS A 217 -5.14 -18.14 4.25
N ALA A 218 -4.84 -16.84 4.11
CA ALA A 218 -3.48 -16.31 4.15
C ALA A 218 -2.77 -16.60 5.49
N PHE A 219 -3.48 -16.48 6.62
CA PHE A 219 -2.97 -16.82 7.95
C PHE A 219 -2.52 -18.26 8.05
N ASN A 220 -3.19 -19.17 7.35
CA ASN A 220 -2.90 -20.61 7.38
C ASN A 220 -1.89 -21.04 6.30
N SER A 221 -1.57 -20.19 5.30
CA SER A 221 -0.76 -20.59 4.14
C SER A 221 0.75 -20.55 4.36
N GLY A 222 1.26 -19.75 5.30
CA GLY A 222 2.71 -19.66 5.51
C GLY A 222 3.16 -18.72 6.61
N GLU A 223 4.36 -18.95 7.16
CA GLU A 223 4.90 -18.19 8.30
C GLU A 223 5.05 -16.69 8.02
N ARG A 224 5.41 -16.32 6.80
CA ARG A 224 5.66 -14.91 6.40
C ARG A 224 4.43 -14.02 6.55
N LEU A 225 3.24 -14.58 6.40
CA LEU A 225 1.98 -13.85 6.43
C LEU A 225 1.30 -13.86 7.80
N LYS A 226 1.64 -14.83 8.66
CA LYS A 226 0.92 -15.08 9.93
C LYS A 226 0.81 -13.85 10.83
N GLU A 227 1.90 -13.13 11.02
CA GLU A 227 1.90 -11.95 11.90
C GLU A 227 0.89 -10.89 11.43
N ARG A 228 1.01 -10.51 10.16
CA ARG A 228 0.14 -9.47 9.57
C ARG A 228 -1.30 -9.94 9.45
N ALA A 229 -1.50 -11.20 9.08
CA ALA A 229 -2.83 -11.78 9.01
C ALA A 229 -3.49 -11.87 10.40
N ALA A 230 -2.75 -12.22 11.46
CA ALA A 230 -3.25 -12.21 12.83
C ALA A 230 -3.71 -10.81 13.26
N ASP A 231 -2.92 -9.76 13.00
CA ASP A 231 -3.32 -8.38 13.29
C ASP A 231 -4.60 -7.99 12.54
N CYS A 232 -4.71 -8.34 11.25
CA CYS A 232 -5.89 -8.09 10.43
C CYS A 232 -7.12 -8.84 10.97
N ILE A 233 -6.99 -10.14 11.28
CA ILE A 233 -8.04 -10.96 11.90
C ILE A 233 -8.54 -10.30 13.18
N GLY A 234 -7.63 -9.78 14.01
CA GLY A 234 -8.00 -9.06 15.23
C GLY A 234 -8.81 -7.79 14.97
N ILE A 235 -8.51 -7.04 13.91
CA ILE A 235 -9.28 -5.83 13.51
C ILE A 235 -10.65 -6.23 12.98
N LEU A 236 -10.72 -7.21 12.07
CA LEU A 236 -11.99 -7.71 11.52
C LEU A 236 -12.89 -8.30 12.61
N GLY A 237 -12.29 -8.96 13.61
CA GLY A 237 -12.99 -9.55 14.75
C GLY A 237 -13.63 -8.55 15.71
N LEU A 238 -13.27 -7.26 15.64
CA LEU A 238 -13.96 -6.21 16.40
C LEU A 238 -15.39 -5.94 15.89
N SER A 239 -15.62 -6.15 14.60
CA SER A 239 -16.94 -5.93 13.98
C SER A 239 -17.71 -7.23 13.75
N ASN A 240 -17.01 -8.32 13.43
CA ASN A 240 -17.62 -9.61 13.18
C ASN A 240 -16.80 -10.75 13.85
N PRO A 241 -16.92 -10.94 15.17
CA PRO A 241 -16.13 -11.94 15.88
C PRO A 241 -16.45 -13.39 15.43
N ASP A 242 -17.69 -13.68 15.06
CA ASP A 242 -18.11 -15.02 14.65
C ASP A 242 -17.49 -15.46 13.33
N ALA A 243 -17.24 -14.53 12.41
CA ALA A 243 -16.52 -14.82 11.16
C ALA A 243 -15.06 -15.25 11.41
N MET A 244 -14.49 -14.93 12.58
CA MET A 244 -13.12 -15.31 12.94
C MET A 244 -12.99 -16.69 13.58
N LYS A 245 -14.10 -17.41 13.78
CA LYS A 245 -14.13 -18.69 14.51
C LYS A 245 -13.11 -19.71 13.98
N SER A 246 -12.96 -19.83 12.69
CA SER A 246 -12.01 -20.76 12.06
C SER A 246 -10.54 -20.36 12.23
N ALA A 247 -10.23 -19.10 12.52
CA ALA A 247 -8.86 -18.64 12.78
C ALA A 247 -8.41 -18.89 14.23
N ILE A 248 -9.34 -19.06 15.17
CA ILE A 248 -9.03 -19.13 16.62
C ILE A 248 -8.05 -20.25 16.96
N PRO A 249 -8.18 -21.48 16.47
CA PRO A 249 -7.20 -22.53 16.77
C PRO A 249 -5.78 -22.17 16.31
N GLY A 250 -5.65 -21.51 15.16
CA GLY A 250 -4.37 -21.02 14.64
C GLY A 250 -3.80 -19.88 15.49
N LEU A 251 -4.64 -18.93 15.93
CA LEU A 251 -4.24 -17.85 16.84
C LEU A 251 -3.76 -18.40 18.19
N ILE A 252 -4.43 -19.42 18.74
CA ILE A 252 -3.98 -20.09 19.98
C ILE A 252 -2.60 -20.71 19.80
N LYS A 253 -2.32 -21.37 18.67
CA LYS A 253 -0.97 -21.87 18.34
C LYS A 253 0.02 -20.71 18.20
N GLY A 254 -0.41 -19.59 17.60
CA GLY A 254 0.38 -18.39 17.46
C GLY A 254 0.82 -17.78 18.80
N ILE A 255 -0.02 -17.84 19.85
CA ILE A 255 0.34 -17.40 21.22
C ILE A 255 1.52 -18.22 21.79
N GLU A 256 1.71 -19.45 21.36
CA GLU A 256 2.79 -20.34 21.80
C GLU A 256 3.95 -20.43 20.78
N SER A 257 3.96 -19.57 19.74
CA SER A 257 4.99 -19.54 18.69
C SER A 257 6.38 -19.20 19.24
N LYS A 258 7.42 -19.63 18.55
CA LYS A 258 8.80 -19.19 18.80
C LYS A 258 9.00 -17.69 18.44
N SER A 259 8.26 -17.17 17.47
CA SER A 259 8.30 -15.74 17.08
C SER A 259 7.57 -14.90 18.11
N SER A 260 8.28 -13.96 18.75
CA SER A 260 7.68 -12.98 19.67
C SER A 260 6.65 -12.09 18.99
N GLU A 261 6.89 -11.72 17.74
CA GLU A 261 5.95 -10.91 16.96
C GLU A 261 4.65 -11.67 16.71
N LEU A 262 4.71 -12.95 16.33
CA LEU A 262 3.52 -13.77 16.13
C LEU A 262 2.77 -14.01 17.45
N ARG A 263 3.49 -14.24 18.58
CA ARG A 263 2.85 -14.34 19.91
C ARG A 263 2.07 -13.07 20.23
N LYS A 264 2.70 -11.91 20.04
CA LYS A 264 2.12 -10.59 20.29
C LYS A 264 0.90 -10.32 19.39
N ALA A 265 1.02 -10.51 18.08
CA ALA A 265 -0.08 -10.33 17.13
C ALA A 265 -1.26 -11.25 17.44
N SER A 266 -0.99 -12.52 17.74
CA SER A 266 -2.01 -13.51 18.10
C SER A 266 -2.72 -13.18 19.41
N ALA A 267 -1.97 -12.77 20.46
CA ALA A 267 -2.56 -12.35 21.72
C ALA A 267 -3.48 -11.13 21.52
N LYS A 268 -3.03 -10.15 20.75
CA LYS A 268 -3.79 -8.95 20.42
C LYS A 268 -5.07 -9.26 19.63
N ALA A 269 -4.98 -10.18 18.65
CA ALA A 269 -6.15 -10.64 17.88
C ALA A 269 -7.17 -11.33 18.78
N VAL A 270 -6.72 -12.27 19.61
CA VAL A 270 -7.57 -13.00 20.59
C VAL A 270 -8.22 -12.01 21.57
N GLY A 271 -7.47 -11.03 22.07
CA GLY A 271 -8.02 -10.01 22.97
C GLY A 271 -9.13 -9.19 22.32
N ARG A 272 -8.92 -8.75 21.07
CA ARG A 272 -9.92 -7.98 20.30
C ARG A 272 -11.18 -8.79 20.02
N ILE A 273 -11.05 -10.03 19.55
CA ILE A 273 -12.18 -10.94 19.34
C ILE A 273 -12.90 -11.17 20.67
N GLY A 274 -12.16 -11.46 21.75
CA GLY A 274 -12.69 -11.73 23.08
C GLY A 274 -13.38 -10.55 23.71
N SER A 275 -13.03 -9.31 23.36
CA SER A 275 -13.74 -8.09 23.80
C SER A 275 -15.17 -8.02 23.28
N LYS A 276 -15.46 -8.69 22.16
CA LYS A 276 -16.79 -8.75 21.53
C LYS A 276 -17.52 -10.05 21.84
N ASN A 277 -16.81 -11.18 21.83
CA ASN A 277 -17.36 -12.49 22.17
C ASN A 277 -16.29 -13.33 22.87
N ALA A 278 -16.23 -13.24 24.21
CA ALA A 278 -15.24 -13.94 25.04
C ALA A 278 -15.37 -15.46 24.95
N MET A 279 -16.57 -15.98 24.68
CA MET A 279 -16.79 -17.43 24.57
C MET A 279 -16.09 -18.07 23.36
N LEU A 280 -15.88 -17.32 22.29
CA LEU A 280 -15.12 -17.81 21.14
C LEU A 280 -13.65 -18.11 21.48
N VAL A 281 -13.09 -17.35 22.42
CA VAL A 281 -11.66 -17.39 22.75
C VAL A 281 -11.36 -17.98 24.12
N TYR A 282 -12.35 -18.63 24.76
CA TYR A 282 -12.19 -19.11 26.14
C TYR A 282 -11.00 -20.08 26.32
N HIS A 283 -10.71 -20.92 25.33
CA HIS A 283 -9.56 -21.82 25.33
C HIS A 283 -8.20 -21.10 25.23
N ALA A 284 -8.18 -19.85 24.76
CA ALA A 284 -6.95 -19.06 24.70
C ALA A 284 -6.54 -18.49 26.07
N VAL A 285 -7.49 -18.31 27.00
CA VAL A 285 -7.22 -17.67 28.30
C VAL A 285 -6.13 -18.37 29.11
N PRO A 286 -6.16 -19.69 29.32
CA PRO A 286 -5.08 -20.37 30.05
C PRO A 286 -3.74 -20.34 29.30
N ARG A 287 -3.73 -20.25 27.95
CA ARG A 287 -2.52 -20.10 27.16
C ARG A 287 -1.90 -18.74 27.31
N LEU A 288 -2.73 -17.68 27.26
CA LEU A 288 -2.30 -16.31 27.57
C LEU A 288 -1.70 -16.21 28.99
N ALA A 289 -2.37 -16.78 29.99
CA ALA A 289 -1.86 -16.78 31.35
C ALA A 289 -0.52 -17.54 31.48
N LYS A 290 -0.33 -18.62 30.73
CA LYS A 290 0.94 -19.37 30.69
C LYS A 290 2.09 -18.54 30.15
N VAL A 291 1.87 -17.72 29.10
CA VAL A 291 2.88 -16.83 28.53
C VAL A 291 3.39 -15.83 29.57
N LEU A 292 2.57 -15.36 30.49
CA LEU A 292 3.00 -14.47 31.56
C LEU A 292 3.97 -15.11 32.58
N LYS A 293 4.17 -16.43 32.55
CA LYS A 293 5.17 -17.10 33.40
C LYS A 293 6.57 -17.07 32.78
N ASN A 294 6.70 -16.80 31.51
CA ASN A 294 7.98 -16.75 30.79
C ASN A 294 8.64 -15.36 30.98
N ASP A 295 9.92 -15.26 30.68
CA ASP A 295 10.68 -13.99 30.79
C ASP A 295 10.57 -13.07 29.57
N ASP A 296 9.73 -13.40 28.59
CA ASP A 296 9.51 -12.59 27.39
C ASP A 296 8.60 -11.38 27.67
N TRP A 297 9.19 -10.37 28.33
CA TRP A 297 8.48 -9.13 28.70
C TRP A 297 7.90 -8.38 27.50
N TYR A 298 8.49 -8.54 26.31
CA TYR A 298 8.04 -7.87 25.08
C TYR A 298 6.61 -8.24 24.66
N VAL A 299 6.18 -9.45 24.97
CA VAL A 299 4.83 -9.96 24.69
C VAL A 299 3.86 -9.68 25.83
N HIS A 300 4.36 -9.53 27.05
CA HIS A 300 3.53 -9.45 28.27
C HIS A 300 2.49 -8.33 28.23
N VAL A 301 2.83 -7.13 27.72
CA VAL A 301 1.90 -6.00 27.65
C VAL A 301 0.66 -6.38 26.85
N GLU A 302 0.84 -6.97 25.67
CA GLU A 302 -0.29 -7.34 24.82
C GLU A 302 -1.08 -8.54 25.36
N VAL A 303 -0.41 -9.49 26.02
CA VAL A 303 -1.07 -10.62 26.68
C VAL A 303 -1.95 -10.14 27.85
N VAL A 304 -1.43 -9.24 28.68
CA VAL A 304 -2.21 -8.67 29.79
C VAL A 304 -3.39 -7.86 29.25
N LYS A 305 -3.18 -7.03 28.23
CA LYS A 305 -4.28 -6.32 27.57
C LYS A 305 -5.33 -7.28 27.00
N ALA A 306 -4.89 -8.37 26.37
CA ALA A 306 -5.82 -9.37 25.84
C ALA A 306 -6.70 -9.97 26.94
N LEU A 307 -6.10 -10.36 28.08
CA LEU A 307 -6.85 -10.84 29.23
C LEU A 307 -7.83 -9.77 29.76
N GLY A 308 -7.42 -8.51 29.83
CA GLY A 308 -8.29 -7.40 30.21
C GLY A 308 -9.46 -7.17 29.26
N TYR A 309 -9.23 -7.27 27.95
CA TYR A 309 -10.30 -7.19 26.93
C TYR A 309 -11.29 -8.36 27.06
N ILE A 310 -10.80 -9.59 27.25
CA ILE A 310 -11.66 -10.75 27.49
C ILE A 310 -12.46 -10.57 28.80
N ALA A 311 -11.81 -10.09 29.86
CA ALA A 311 -12.45 -9.82 31.14
C ALA A 311 -13.53 -8.73 31.03
N SER A 312 -13.36 -7.73 30.19
CA SER A 312 -14.36 -6.69 29.94
C SER A 312 -15.69 -7.24 29.39
N ASN A 313 -15.63 -8.38 28.66
CA ASN A 313 -16.82 -9.07 28.14
C ASN A 313 -17.33 -10.14 29.14
N LYS A 314 -16.42 -10.98 29.66
CA LYS A 314 -16.77 -12.06 30.59
C LYS A 314 -15.72 -12.23 31.70
N PRO A 315 -15.81 -11.48 32.82
CA PRO A 315 -14.82 -11.51 33.90
C PRO A 315 -14.52 -12.90 34.44
N ALA A 316 -15.56 -13.75 34.54
CA ALA A 316 -15.45 -15.11 35.10
C ALA A 316 -14.38 -15.97 34.41
N LEU A 317 -14.08 -15.76 33.11
CA LEU A 317 -13.05 -16.51 32.38
C LEU A 317 -11.64 -16.17 32.87
N VAL A 318 -11.40 -14.94 33.32
CA VAL A 318 -10.06 -14.46 33.69
C VAL A 318 -9.84 -14.54 35.21
N LYS A 319 -10.90 -14.60 36.02
CA LYS A 319 -10.82 -14.70 37.49
C LYS A 319 -9.85 -15.77 38.01
N PRO A 320 -9.78 -16.99 37.47
CA PRO A 320 -8.81 -18.01 37.90
C PRO A 320 -7.34 -17.64 37.72
N HIS A 321 -7.05 -16.57 36.93
CA HIS A 321 -5.71 -16.15 36.56
C HIS A 321 -5.31 -14.78 37.14
N LEU A 322 -6.07 -14.24 38.07
CA LEU A 322 -5.82 -12.89 38.67
C LEU A 322 -4.45 -12.80 39.34
N GLU A 323 -4.02 -13.84 40.03
CA GLU A 323 -2.73 -13.83 40.73
C GLU A 323 -1.54 -13.67 39.76
N ILE A 324 -1.60 -14.35 38.63
CA ILE A 324 -0.54 -14.25 37.60
C ILE A 324 -0.50 -12.82 37.04
N ILE A 325 -1.66 -12.20 36.83
CA ILE A 325 -1.76 -10.81 36.37
C ILE A 325 -1.22 -9.86 37.45
N ARG A 326 -1.62 -10.07 38.75
CA ARG A 326 -1.17 -9.27 39.89
C ARG A 326 0.34 -9.32 40.07
N ASN A 327 0.98 -10.47 39.76
CA ASN A 327 2.44 -10.55 39.82
C ASN A 327 3.13 -9.64 38.80
N ARG A 328 2.44 -9.09 37.80
CA ARG A 328 2.97 -8.11 36.82
C ARG A 328 2.84 -6.65 37.30
N THR A 329 2.22 -6.39 38.46
CA THR A 329 2.20 -5.05 39.10
C THR A 329 3.27 -4.89 40.18
N LYS A 330 4.09 -5.92 40.44
CA LYS A 330 5.12 -5.89 41.50
C LYS A 330 6.28 -4.94 41.15
N THR A 331 6.96 -4.48 42.18
CA THR A 331 8.11 -3.57 42.10
C THR A 331 9.16 -4.07 41.11
N GLY A 332 9.66 -3.17 40.23
CA GLY A 332 10.66 -3.50 39.19
C GLY A 332 10.09 -3.91 37.85
N ALA A 333 8.74 -4.06 37.71
CA ALA A 333 8.14 -4.31 36.40
C ALA A 333 8.08 -3.04 35.53
N ASP A 334 8.09 -3.25 34.21
CA ASP A 334 7.91 -2.15 33.27
C ASP A 334 6.59 -1.40 33.50
N ARG A 335 6.61 -0.07 33.43
CA ARG A 335 5.46 0.78 33.71
C ARG A 335 4.25 0.45 32.84
N ASN A 336 4.47 0.12 31.55
CA ASN A 336 3.37 -0.20 30.63
C ASN A 336 2.72 -1.53 31.00
N ILE A 337 3.52 -2.51 31.47
CA ILE A 337 2.99 -3.81 31.96
C ILE A 337 2.18 -3.58 33.24
N CYS A 338 2.68 -2.77 34.19
CA CYS A 338 1.96 -2.46 35.42
C CYS A 338 0.61 -1.82 35.14
N GLN A 339 0.55 -0.77 34.32
CA GLN A 339 -0.68 -0.10 33.95
C GLN A 339 -1.67 -1.03 33.24
N ALA A 340 -1.18 -1.88 32.32
CA ALA A 340 -2.02 -2.86 31.64
C ALA A 340 -2.56 -3.90 32.63
N ALA A 341 -1.75 -4.34 33.63
CA ALA A 341 -2.14 -5.32 34.62
C ALA A 341 -3.18 -4.76 35.60
N GLU A 342 -3.01 -3.55 36.09
CA GLU A 342 -3.98 -2.85 36.92
C GLU A 342 -5.34 -2.70 36.23
N TRP A 343 -5.28 -2.28 34.94
CA TRP A 343 -6.50 -2.18 34.14
C TRP A 343 -7.17 -3.55 33.94
N ALA A 344 -6.41 -4.60 33.65
CA ALA A 344 -6.96 -5.95 33.46
C ALA A 344 -7.56 -6.52 34.76
N LEU A 345 -6.89 -6.31 35.90
CA LEU A 345 -7.41 -6.68 37.23
C LEU A 345 -8.74 -6.00 37.49
N LYS A 346 -8.82 -4.67 37.30
CA LYS A 346 -10.08 -3.90 37.46
C LYS A 346 -11.20 -4.47 36.59
N LYS A 347 -10.92 -4.87 35.32
CA LYS A 347 -11.92 -5.47 34.43
C LYS A 347 -12.35 -6.86 34.86
N ALA A 348 -11.51 -7.62 35.52
CA ALA A 348 -11.82 -8.95 36.02
C ALA A 348 -12.44 -8.99 37.43
N GLY A 349 -12.60 -7.83 38.08
CA GLY A 349 -13.16 -7.71 39.43
C GLY A 349 -12.18 -8.09 40.51
N GLY A 350 -10.89 -7.78 40.31
CA GLY A 350 -9.77 -7.98 41.23
C GLY A 350 -9.23 -6.71 41.80
#